data_18eba458c34f297e289711d1797570f2
#
_entry.id   18eba458c34f297e289711d1797570f2
#
_cell.length_a   1.000
_cell.length_b   1.000
_cell.length_c   1.000
_cell.angle_alpha   90.00
_cell.angle_beta   90.00
_cell.angle_gamma   90.00
#
_symmetry.space_group_name_H-M   'P 1'
#
loop_
_entity.id
_entity.type
_entity.pdbx_description
1 polymer ?
#
loop_
_entity_poly.entity_id
_entity_poly.type
_entity_poly.pdbx_seq_one_letter_code
_entity_poly.pdbx_strand_id
1 'polypeptide(L)'
;MEVENGKMKNTGERIKALLNEKKMTQRQLAELSGVTESALSHYIKGDRIPSGVASVNIAYALSTTVNYILGKEDILDFSNVKRILEQNKNKMTNEEKAEIIELLFRKD
;
A
#
# COMPACT_ATOMS: atom_id res chain seq x y z
N MET A 1 10.43 13.83 15.22
CA MET A 1 9.63 14.22 14.49
C MET A 1 8.47 13.42 14.31
N GLU A 2 7.65 13.72 13.78
CA GLU A 2 6.46 13.11 13.68
C GLU A 2 6.42 11.97 12.82
N VAL A 3 7.50 11.42 12.60
CA VAL A 3 7.52 10.29 11.75
C VAL A 3 6.70 9.17 12.27
N GLU A 4 6.81 8.90 13.54
CA GLU A 4 6.10 7.84 14.05
C GLU A 4 4.68 8.12 14.11
N ASN A 5 4.32 9.32 14.36
CA ASN A 5 2.96 9.62 14.30
C ASN A 5 2.44 9.24 12.99
N GLY A 6 3.30 9.30 12.03
CA GLY A 6 2.93 9.12 10.70
C GLY A 6 2.44 7.75 10.34
N LYS A 7 2.78 6.74 11.13
CA LYS A 7 2.36 5.44 10.74
C LYS A 7 0.88 5.26 10.71
N MET A 8 0.19 5.58 11.76
CA MET A 8 -1.24 5.46 11.77
C MET A 8 -1.87 6.47 10.88
N LYS A 9 -1.33 7.69 10.90
CA LYS A 9 -1.84 8.68 10.01
C LYS A 9 -1.70 8.23 8.59
N ASN A 10 -0.60 7.51 8.30
CA ASN A 10 -0.38 7.07 6.95
C ASN A 10 -1.48 6.17 6.44
N THR A 11 -1.98 5.27 7.26
CA THR A 11 -3.06 4.39 6.81
C THR A 11 -4.27 5.21 6.43
N GLY A 12 -4.69 6.11 7.30
CA GLY A 12 -5.85 6.94 7.01
C GLY A 12 -5.64 7.83 5.81
N GLU A 13 -4.47 8.44 5.75
CA GLU A 13 -4.17 9.33 4.64
C GLU A 13 -4.08 8.60 3.33
N ARG A 14 -3.55 7.39 3.35
CA ARG A 14 -3.46 6.60 2.12
C ARG A 14 -4.84 6.19 1.63
N ILE A 15 -5.71 5.78 2.55
CA ILE A 15 -7.08 5.46 2.17
C ILE A 15 -7.76 6.68 1.58
N LYS A 16 -7.61 7.81 2.25
CA LYS A 16 -8.23 9.03 1.80
C LYS A 16 -7.71 9.45 0.42
N ALA A 17 -6.41 9.34 0.23
CA ALA A 17 -5.82 9.70 -1.05
C ALA A 17 -6.38 8.84 -2.17
N LEU A 18 -6.53 7.54 -1.91
CA LEU A 18 -7.06 6.66 -2.93
C LEU A 18 -8.53 6.93 -3.20
N LEU A 19 -9.29 7.27 -2.18
CA LEU A 19 -10.68 7.65 -2.38
C LEU A 19 -10.77 8.86 -3.30
N ASN A 20 -9.93 9.85 -3.03
CA ASN A 20 -9.92 11.04 -3.87
C ASN A 20 -9.51 10.72 -5.30
N GLU A 21 -8.48 9.93 -5.43
CA GLU A 21 -7.97 9.59 -6.73
C GLU A 21 -9.02 8.85 -7.56
N LYS A 22 -9.76 7.97 -6.91
CA LYS A 22 -10.75 7.17 -7.62
C LYS A 22 -12.14 7.79 -7.59
N LYS A 23 -12.25 8.96 -6.99
CA LYS A 23 -13.53 9.65 -6.87
C LYS A 23 -14.57 8.76 -6.22
N MET A 24 -14.18 8.12 -5.16
CA MET A 24 -15.01 7.19 -4.42
C MET A 24 -15.30 7.76 -3.05
N THR A 25 -16.51 7.55 -2.56
CA THR A 25 -16.88 8.01 -1.24
C THR A 25 -16.60 6.92 -0.21
N GLN A 26 -16.56 7.29 1.05
CA GLN A 26 -16.40 6.32 2.11
C GLN A 26 -17.52 5.30 2.09
N ARG A 27 -18.71 5.75 1.78
CA ARG A 27 -19.84 4.86 1.72
C ARG A 27 -19.67 3.82 0.63
N GLN A 28 -19.19 4.25 -0.53
CA GLN A 28 -18.94 3.33 -1.61
C GLN A 28 -17.87 2.33 -1.24
N LEU A 29 -16.84 2.79 -0.58
CA LEU A 29 -15.79 1.88 -0.14
C LEU A 29 -16.34 0.89 0.88
N ALA A 30 -17.18 1.34 1.78
CA ALA A 30 -17.80 0.45 2.75
C ALA A 30 -18.57 -0.65 2.04
N GLU A 31 -19.33 -0.27 1.04
CA GLU A 31 -20.12 -1.25 0.30
C GLU A 31 -19.24 -2.24 -0.44
N LEU A 32 -18.21 -1.75 -1.07
CA LEU A 32 -17.34 -2.63 -1.84
C LEU A 32 -16.49 -3.53 -0.98
N SER A 33 -16.05 -3.04 0.16
CA SER A 33 -15.15 -3.80 1.00
C SER A 33 -15.86 -4.64 2.05
N GLY A 34 -17.12 -4.35 2.31
CA GLY A 34 -17.82 -5.03 3.38
C GLY A 34 -17.44 -4.54 4.76
N VAL A 35 -16.66 -3.46 4.83
CA VAL A 35 -16.27 -2.84 6.09
C VAL A 35 -17.26 -1.72 6.37
N THR A 36 -17.69 -1.58 7.62
CA THR A 36 -18.71 -0.57 7.92
C THR A 36 -18.15 0.84 7.76
N GLU A 37 -19.05 1.77 7.50
CA GLU A 37 -18.63 3.15 7.37
C GLU A 37 -18.02 3.65 8.68
N SER A 38 -18.56 3.18 9.79
CA SER A 38 -18.06 3.57 11.09
C SER A 38 -16.61 3.14 11.26
N ALA A 39 -16.32 1.90 10.90
CA ALA A 39 -14.95 1.40 11.02
C ALA A 39 -14.03 2.18 10.09
N LEU A 40 -14.47 2.45 8.87
CA LEU A 40 -13.67 3.21 7.93
C LEU A 40 -13.36 4.60 8.47
N SER A 41 -14.32 5.21 9.11
CA SER A 41 -14.11 6.51 9.70
C SER A 41 -12.97 6.48 10.71
N HIS A 42 -12.96 5.45 11.54
CA HIS A 42 -11.90 5.31 12.54
C HIS A 42 -10.55 5.06 11.90
N TYR A 43 -10.51 4.26 10.86
CA TYR A 43 -9.25 4.00 10.15
C TYR A 43 -8.73 5.30 9.52
N ILE A 44 -9.61 6.07 8.93
CA ILE A 44 -9.20 7.30 8.27
C ILE A 44 -8.76 8.34 9.28
N LYS A 45 -9.42 8.39 10.42
CA LYS A 45 -9.02 9.31 11.46
C LYS A 45 -7.69 8.91 12.10
N GLY A 46 -7.37 7.63 12.03
CA GLY A 46 -6.12 7.17 12.60
C GLY A 46 -6.22 6.70 14.03
N ASP A 47 -7.45 6.57 14.58
CA ASP A 47 -7.55 6.09 15.94
C ASP A 47 -7.81 4.59 16.00
N ARG A 48 -7.74 3.90 14.88
CA ARG A 48 -7.85 2.47 14.84
C ARG A 48 -7.13 1.93 13.61
N ILE A 49 -6.46 0.81 13.75
CA ILE A 49 -5.76 0.19 12.63
C ILE A 49 -6.60 -0.97 12.12
N PRO A 50 -6.76 -1.10 10.80
CA PRO A 50 -7.58 -2.20 10.27
C PRO A 50 -7.00 -3.56 10.62
N SER A 51 -7.88 -4.51 10.86
CA SER A 51 -7.46 -5.88 11.07
C SER A 51 -6.93 -6.43 9.75
N GLY A 52 -6.36 -7.63 9.80
CA GLY A 52 -5.86 -8.23 8.58
C GLY A 52 -6.93 -8.41 7.53
N VAL A 53 -8.09 -8.90 7.95
CA VAL A 53 -9.19 -9.12 7.01
C VAL A 53 -9.68 -7.79 6.43
N ALA A 54 -9.85 -6.80 7.29
CA ALA A 54 -10.31 -5.50 6.82
C ALA A 54 -9.31 -4.89 5.86
N SER A 55 -8.02 -5.03 6.15
CA SER A 55 -6.98 -4.49 5.29
C SER A 55 -7.02 -5.12 3.90
N VAL A 56 -7.20 -6.43 3.84
CA VAL A 56 -7.26 -7.12 2.57
C VAL A 56 -8.48 -6.65 1.78
N ASN A 57 -9.62 -6.56 2.42
CA ASN A 57 -10.84 -6.16 1.73
C ASN A 57 -10.78 -4.72 1.25
N ILE A 58 -10.22 -3.85 2.07
CA ILE A 58 -10.08 -2.46 1.67
C ILE A 58 -9.10 -2.34 0.50
N ALA A 59 -7.98 -3.04 0.59
CA ALA A 59 -6.99 -2.99 -0.47
C ALA A 59 -7.58 -3.49 -1.78
N TYR A 60 -8.32 -4.58 -1.71
CA TYR A 60 -8.93 -5.13 -2.90
C TYR A 60 -9.91 -4.14 -3.52
N ALA A 61 -10.76 -3.54 -2.68
CA ALA A 61 -11.75 -2.59 -3.16
C ALA A 61 -11.10 -1.36 -3.79
N LEU A 62 -9.93 -0.98 -3.30
CA LEU A 62 -9.22 0.18 -3.82
C LEU A 62 -8.19 -0.18 -4.87
N SER A 63 -8.10 -1.45 -5.23
CA SER A 63 -7.14 -1.93 -6.23
C SER A 63 -5.70 -1.58 -5.84
N THR A 64 -5.39 -1.81 -4.60
CA THR A 64 -4.04 -1.56 -4.12
C THR A 64 -3.60 -2.75 -3.27
N THR A 65 -2.50 -2.62 -2.57
CA THR A 65 -1.97 -3.72 -1.77
C THR A 65 -2.16 -3.45 -0.29
N VAL A 66 -2.15 -4.52 0.49
CA VAL A 66 -2.24 -4.39 1.94
C VAL A 66 -1.04 -3.61 2.46
N ASN A 67 0.13 -3.87 1.91
CA ASN A 67 1.32 -3.15 2.34
C ASN A 67 1.19 -1.65 2.15
N TYR A 68 0.61 -1.23 1.04
CA TYR A 68 0.42 0.19 0.81
C TYR A 68 -0.54 0.76 1.86
N ILE A 69 -1.66 0.08 2.09
CA ILE A 69 -2.66 0.55 3.02
C ILE A 69 -2.08 0.69 4.43
N LEU A 70 -1.29 -0.28 4.85
CA LEU A 70 -0.76 -0.27 6.20
C LEU A 70 0.52 0.56 6.34
N GLY A 71 1.00 1.11 5.25
CA GLY A 71 2.19 1.94 5.32
C GLY A 71 3.45 1.17 5.54
N LYS A 72 3.45 -0.11 5.19
CA LYS A 72 4.64 -0.90 5.35
C LYS A 72 5.57 -0.68 4.19
N GLU A 73 6.84 -1.01 4.42
CA GLU A 73 7.79 -0.81 3.38
C GLU A 73 7.47 -1.62 2.18
N ASP A 74 7.65 -1.01 1.04
CA ASP A 74 7.37 -1.66 -0.20
C ASP A 74 8.48 -2.64 -0.50
N ILE A 75 8.14 -3.76 -1.08
CA ILE A 75 9.17 -4.70 -1.45
C ILE A 75 10.01 -4.16 -2.58
N LEU A 76 9.55 -3.12 -3.24
CA LEU A 76 10.31 -2.48 -4.29
C LEU A 76 11.24 -1.42 -3.75
N ASP A 77 11.40 -1.36 -2.44
CA ASP A 77 12.39 -0.53 -1.82
C ASP A 77 13.73 -0.85 -2.43
N PHE A 78 14.50 0.18 -2.72
CA PHE A 78 15.77 0.02 -3.39
C PHE A 78 16.70 -0.96 -2.70
N SER A 79 16.76 -0.91 -1.37
CA SER A 79 17.62 -1.81 -0.62
C SER A 79 17.22 -3.26 -0.82
N ASN A 80 15.94 -3.52 -0.81
CA ASN A 80 15.44 -4.87 -1.02
C ASN A 80 15.76 -5.36 -2.40
N VAL A 81 15.54 -4.52 -3.40
CA VAL A 81 15.78 -4.93 -4.77
C VAL A 81 17.26 -5.20 -4.97
N LYS A 82 18.10 -4.37 -4.41
CA LYS A 82 19.54 -4.57 -4.51
C LYS A 82 19.93 -5.90 -3.92
N ARG A 83 19.38 -6.23 -2.77
CA ARG A 83 19.69 -7.49 -2.12
C ARG A 83 19.26 -8.69 -2.97
N ILE A 84 18.04 -8.59 -3.53
CA ILE A 84 17.53 -9.66 -4.36
C ILE A 84 18.40 -9.86 -5.60
N LEU A 85 18.83 -8.77 -6.22
CA LEU A 85 19.68 -8.87 -7.39
C LEU A 85 21.02 -9.49 -7.04
N GLU A 86 21.57 -9.12 -5.88
CA GLU A 86 22.83 -9.70 -5.46
C GLU A 86 22.70 -11.19 -5.22
N GLN A 87 21.64 -11.60 -4.59
CA GLN A 87 21.47 -13.00 -4.29
C GLN A 87 21.26 -13.84 -5.54
N ASN A 88 20.73 -13.25 -6.58
CA ASN A 88 20.42 -13.97 -7.79
C ASN A 88 21.28 -13.61 -8.97
N LYS A 89 22.40 -12.94 -8.70
CA LYS A 89 23.20 -12.42 -9.79
C LYS A 89 23.67 -13.48 -10.76
N ASN A 90 23.84 -14.69 -10.29
CA ASN A 90 24.28 -15.76 -11.19
C ASN A 90 23.14 -16.49 -11.85
N LYS A 91 21.92 -16.19 -11.44
CA LYS A 91 20.75 -16.86 -11.96
C LYS A 91 19.92 -16.00 -12.86
N MET A 92 20.19 -14.72 -12.89
CA MET A 92 19.40 -13.80 -13.67
C MET A 92 20.19 -13.32 -14.85
N THR A 93 19.52 -13.19 -15.97
CA THR A 93 20.16 -12.63 -17.15
C THR A 93 20.24 -11.13 -16.98
N ASN A 94 21.06 -10.51 -17.82
CA ASN A 94 21.16 -9.05 -17.80
C ASN A 94 19.83 -8.42 -18.16
N GLU A 95 19.08 -9.06 -19.04
CA GLU A 95 17.77 -8.55 -19.42
C GLU A 95 16.82 -8.58 -18.26
N GLU A 96 16.83 -9.66 -17.50
CA GLU A 96 15.96 -9.76 -16.35
C GLU A 96 16.29 -8.71 -15.31
N LYS A 97 17.58 -8.48 -15.09
CA LYS A 97 17.98 -7.46 -14.14
C LYS A 97 17.54 -6.08 -14.61
N ALA A 98 17.67 -5.83 -15.89
CA ALA A 98 17.27 -4.55 -16.45
C ALA A 98 15.77 -4.33 -16.30
N GLU A 99 14.99 -5.39 -16.47
CA GLU A 99 13.55 -5.28 -16.33
C GLU A 99 13.17 -4.90 -14.91
N ILE A 100 13.82 -5.51 -13.94
CA ILE A 100 13.51 -5.18 -12.55
C ILE A 100 13.86 -3.74 -12.26
N ILE A 101 15.00 -3.29 -12.74
CA ILE A 101 15.42 -1.92 -12.51
C ILE A 101 14.46 -0.96 -13.20
N GLU A 102 14.01 -1.30 -14.38
CA GLU A 102 13.07 -0.46 -15.09
C GLU A 102 11.77 -0.32 -14.32
N LEU A 103 11.28 -1.42 -13.76
CA LEU A 103 10.05 -1.37 -12.99
C LEU A 103 10.17 -0.46 -11.79
N LEU A 104 11.35 -0.43 -11.17
CA LEU A 104 11.57 0.41 -10.02
C LEU A 104 11.43 1.88 -10.35
N PHE A 105 11.92 2.27 -11.50
CA PHE A 105 11.93 3.68 -11.86
C PHE A 105 10.79 4.10 -12.76
N ARG A 106 9.91 3.18 -13.07
CA ARG A 106 8.79 3.51 -13.91
C ARG A 106 7.81 4.38 -13.15
N LYS A 107 7.34 5.39 -13.83
CA LYS A 107 6.33 6.18 -13.21
C LYS A 107 5.08 5.95 -13.93
N ASP A 108 4.09 5.70 -13.43
CA ASP A 108 2.95 5.54 -14.17
C ASP A 108 1.80 5.80 -13.57
#